data_1f80c3b9db1bfa90758a4df6a3f31007
#
_entry.id   1f80c3b9db1bfa90758a4df6a3f31007
#
_cell.length_a   1.000
_cell.length_b   1.000
_cell.length_c   1.000
_cell.angle_alpha   90.00
_cell.angle_beta   90.00
_cell.angle_gamma   90.00
#
_symmetry.space_group_name_H-M   'P 1'
#
loop_
_entity.id
_entity.type
_entity.pdbx_description
1 polymer ?
#
loop_
_entity_poly.entity_id
_entity_poly.type
_entity_poly.pdbx_seq_one_letter_code
_entity_poly.pdbx_strand_id
1 'polypeptide(L)'
;MPQQFPLVLVIIILFVLYILASAIRILREYERGVIFRLGRVLSGGIKGPGLILLIPIIDKMVKVTLRTVVMDVPPQDVITQDNVSIKVNAVIYFRVIDPQKAIIEIENYLVGTSQLSQTTLRSVLGQSELDELLSQREKINIRLQQIIDLQTEPWGVKVTHVEVKQIDLPQEMQRAMAKQAEAERERRAKVISAEGEFQASQRLSDAAKILSEQPSALTLRYLQTLREIATENNSTTIFPVPIDILKPFMKITEDEKKKES
;
A
#
# COMPACT_ATOMS: atom_id res chain seq x y z
N MET A 1 -61.41 -29.85 -47.47
CA MET A 1 -60.72 -28.81 -46.66
C MET A 1 -60.35 -29.20 -45.21
N PRO A 2 -59.90 -30.42 -44.90
CA PRO A 2 -59.53 -30.77 -43.48
C PRO A 2 -58.05 -30.77 -43.15
N GLN A 3 -57.14 -30.46 -44.08
CA GLN A 3 -55.70 -30.57 -43.82
C GLN A 3 -55.03 -29.30 -43.27
N GLN A 4 -55.71 -28.15 -43.20
CA GLN A 4 -55.11 -26.91 -42.67
C GLN A 4 -55.20 -26.82 -41.18
N PHE A 5 -56.13 -27.48 -40.50
CA PHE A 5 -56.28 -27.50 -39.07
C PHE A 5 -55.05 -28.01 -38.29
N PRO A 6 -54.40 -29.13 -38.70
CA PRO A 6 -53.22 -29.58 -37.95
C PRO A 6 -52.02 -28.65 -38.10
N LEU A 7 -51.87 -27.98 -39.23
CA LEU A 7 -50.72 -27.04 -39.45
C LEU A 7 -50.85 -25.78 -38.61
N VAL A 8 -52.04 -25.19 -38.50
CA VAL A 8 -52.31 -24.04 -37.63
C VAL A 8 -52.06 -24.40 -36.16
N LEU A 9 -52.51 -25.59 -35.74
CA LEU A 9 -52.32 -26.06 -34.38
C LEU A 9 -50.83 -26.28 -34.03
N VAL A 10 -50.03 -26.82 -34.97
CA VAL A 10 -48.59 -26.97 -34.82
C VAL A 10 -47.91 -25.60 -34.69
N ILE A 11 -48.29 -24.59 -35.48
CA ILE A 11 -47.75 -23.25 -35.41
C ILE A 11 -48.06 -22.60 -34.05
N ILE A 12 -49.28 -22.77 -33.54
CA ILE A 12 -49.67 -22.27 -32.24
C ILE A 12 -48.86 -22.91 -31.12
N ILE A 13 -48.68 -24.25 -31.15
CA ILE A 13 -47.87 -24.98 -30.16
C ILE A 13 -46.42 -24.50 -30.19
N LEU A 14 -45.80 -24.33 -31.36
CA LEU A 14 -44.44 -23.83 -31.50
C LEU A 14 -44.32 -22.41 -30.98
N PHE A 15 -45.31 -21.54 -31.21
CA PHE A 15 -45.35 -20.18 -30.72
C PHE A 15 -45.45 -20.12 -29.20
N VAL A 16 -46.32 -20.95 -28.59
CA VAL A 16 -46.41 -21.06 -27.12
C VAL A 16 -45.14 -21.60 -26.52
N LEU A 17 -44.53 -22.62 -27.16
CA LEU A 17 -43.24 -23.17 -26.71
C LEU A 17 -42.11 -22.12 -26.78
N TYR A 18 -42.08 -21.32 -27.83
CA TYR A 18 -41.14 -20.21 -27.99
C TYR A 18 -41.32 -19.14 -26.89
N ILE A 19 -42.55 -18.76 -26.57
CA ILE A 19 -42.86 -17.84 -25.48
C ILE A 19 -42.41 -18.41 -24.13
N LEU A 20 -42.70 -19.68 -23.85
CA LEU A 20 -42.27 -20.35 -22.63
C LEU A 20 -40.74 -20.42 -22.51
N ALA A 21 -40.05 -20.76 -23.57
CA ALA A 21 -38.60 -20.79 -23.60
C ALA A 21 -37.98 -19.38 -23.37
N SER A 22 -38.64 -18.36 -23.94
CA SER A 22 -38.18 -16.94 -23.73
C SER A 22 -38.47 -16.41 -22.34
N ALA A 23 -39.45 -16.97 -21.62
CA ALA A 23 -39.85 -16.56 -20.29
C ALA A 23 -38.86 -17.02 -19.21
N ILE A 24 -38.10 -18.07 -19.44
CA ILE A 24 -37.18 -18.65 -18.49
C ILE A 24 -35.85 -17.91 -18.56
N ARG A 25 -35.43 -17.32 -17.42
CA ARG A 25 -34.14 -16.69 -17.26
C ARG A 25 -33.42 -17.25 -16.02
N ILE A 26 -32.13 -17.48 -16.14
CA ILE A 26 -31.29 -17.96 -15.05
C ILE A 26 -30.39 -16.84 -14.62
N LEU A 27 -30.36 -16.55 -13.33
CA LEU A 27 -29.42 -15.64 -12.68
C LEU A 27 -28.37 -16.42 -11.92
N ARG A 28 -27.15 -15.96 -12.01
CA ARG A 28 -26.02 -16.50 -11.25
C ARG A 28 -26.09 -16.04 -9.79
N GLU A 29 -25.39 -16.72 -8.89
CA GLU A 29 -25.43 -16.44 -7.45
C GLU A 29 -25.02 -14.99 -7.12
N TYR A 30 -24.09 -14.44 -7.86
CA TYR A 30 -23.61 -13.08 -7.68
C TYR A 30 -24.38 -12.02 -8.48
N GLU A 31 -25.44 -12.41 -9.18
CA GLU A 31 -26.31 -11.50 -9.93
C GLU A 31 -27.65 -11.33 -9.23
N ARG A 32 -28.21 -10.13 -9.34
CA ARG A 32 -29.60 -9.83 -8.96
C ARG A 32 -30.30 -9.23 -10.16
N GLY A 33 -31.54 -9.66 -10.36
CA GLY A 33 -32.40 -9.14 -11.42
C GLY A 33 -33.37 -8.12 -10.85
N VAL A 34 -33.32 -6.89 -11.36
CA VAL A 34 -34.36 -5.89 -11.10
C VAL A 34 -35.39 -5.96 -12.23
N ILE A 35 -36.64 -6.31 -11.87
CA ILE A 35 -37.72 -6.55 -12.85
C ILE A 35 -38.59 -5.31 -12.92
N PHE A 36 -38.75 -4.80 -14.14
CA PHE A 36 -39.67 -3.73 -14.49
C PHE A 36 -40.87 -4.33 -15.23
N ARG A 37 -42.07 -4.11 -14.72
CA ARG A 37 -43.31 -4.47 -15.38
C ARG A 37 -43.99 -3.21 -15.88
N LEU A 38 -44.17 -3.10 -17.21
CA LEU A 38 -44.76 -1.91 -17.84
C LEU A 38 -44.09 -0.59 -17.37
N GLY A 39 -42.76 -0.61 -17.20
CA GLY A 39 -42.00 0.57 -16.77
C GLY A 39 -41.97 0.84 -15.27
N ARG A 40 -42.72 0.10 -14.45
CA ARG A 40 -42.70 0.22 -12.98
C ARG A 40 -41.94 -0.93 -12.34
N VAL A 41 -41.15 -0.65 -11.32
CA VAL A 41 -40.53 -1.71 -10.51
C VAL A 41 -41.61 -2.53 -9.81
N LEU A 42 -41.54 -3.83 -9.96
CA LEU A 42 -42.48 -4.73 -9.33
C LEU A 42 -42.22 -4.75 -7.82
N SER A 43 -43.30 -4.72 -6.99
CA SER A 43 -43.18 -4.92 -5.55
C SER A 43 -42.50 -6.27 -5.27
N GLY A 44 -41.30 -6.23 -4.63
CA GLY A 44 -40.43 -7.42 -4.53
C GLY A 44 -39.72 -7.78 -5.84
N GLY A 45 -39.51 -6.80 -6.74
CA GLY A 45 -38.90 -6.99 -8.06
C GLY A 45 -37.39 -7.28 -8.08
N ILE A 46 -36.73 -7.29 -6.91
CA ILE A 46 -35.38 -7.83 -6.80
C ILE A 46 -35.49 -9.35 -6.69
N LYS A 47 -35.06 -10.05 -7.71
CA LYS A 47 -35.00 -11.51 -7.71
C LYS A 47 -33.59 -12.01 -7.43
N GLY A 48 -33.52 -13.02 -6.58
CA GLY A 48 -32.29 -13.71 -6.21
C GLY A 48 -31.77 -14.64 -7.32
N PRO A 49 -30.71 -15.39 -7.02
CA PRO A 49 -30.14 -16.35 -7.96
C PRO A 49 -31.11 -17.50 -8.21
N GLY A 50 -30.95 -18.15 -9.36
CA GLY A 50 -31.75 -19.31 -9.76
C GLY A 50 -32.63 -19.02 -10.96
N LEU A 51 -33.68 -19.83 -11.09
CA LEU A 51 -34.61 -19.78 -12.23
C LEU A 51 -35.70 -18.72 -11.95
N ILE A 52 -35.86 -17.79 -12.88
CA ILE A 52 -36.85 -16.73 -12.85
C ILE A 52 -37.74 -16.85 -14.06
N LEU A 53 -39.02 -16.72 -13.83
CA LEU A 53 -40.05 -16.67 -14.87
C LEU A 53 -40.41 -15.21 -15.13
N LEU A 54 -40.17 -14.74 -16.34
CA LEU A 54 -40.53 -13.40 -16.81
C LEU A 54 -41.65 -13.50 -17.83
N ILE A 55 -42.58 -12.56 -17.84
CA ILE A 55 -43.58 -12.48 -18.91
C ILE A 55 -42.91 -11.76 -20.10
N PRO A 56 -42.63 -12.45 -21.19
CA PRO A 56 -42.05 -11.84 -22.39
C PRO A 56 -42.87 -10.61 -22.82
N ILE A 57 -42.20 -9.57 -23.33
CA ILE A 57 -42.81 -8.30 -23.80
C ILE A 57 -43.22 -7.36 -22.67
N ILE A 58 -43.80 -7.84 -21.56
CA ILE A 58 -44.29 -7.02 -20.43
C ILE A 58 -43.21 -6.75 -19.42
N ASP A 59 -42.42 -7.77 -19.11
CA ASP A 59 -41.35 -7.70 -18.07
C ASP A 59 -39.99 -7.46 -18.73
N LYS A 60 -39.29 -6.40 -18.26
CA LYS A 60 -37.89 -6.14 -18.60
C LYS A 60 -37.06 -6.37 -17.36
N MET A 61 -35.95 -7.09 -17.45
CA MET A 61 -35.05 -7.37 -16.36
C MET A 61 -33.68 -6.75 -16.64
N VAL A 62 -33.19 -5.98 -15.66
CA VAL A 62 -31.81 -5.46 -15.63
C VAL A 62 -31.02 -6.29 -14.62
N LYS A 63 -29.88 -6.84 -15.06
CA LYS A 63 -28.98 -7.61 -14.19
C LYS A 63 -27.97 -6.68 -13.55
N VAL A 64 -27.77 -6.85 -12.25
CA VAL A 64 -26.77 -6.12 -11.46
C VAL A 64 -25.87 -7.14 -10.78
N THR A 65 -24.55 -6.95 -10.86
CA THR A 65 -23.57 -7.78 -10.14
C THR A 65 -23.37 -7.26 -8.72
N LEU A 66 -23.31 -8.18 -7.75
CA LEU A 66 -23.00 -7.87 -6.35
C LEU A 66 -21.51 -8.04 -6.03
N ARG A 67 -20.70 -8.46 -6.99
CA ARG A 67 -19.25 -8.60 -6.81
C ARG A 67 -18.61 -7.24 -6.63
N THR A 68 -17.51 -7.23 -5.88
CA THR A 68 -16.68 -6.04 -5.80
C THR A 68 -16.09 -5.74 -7.18
N VAL A 69 -16.29 -4.52 -7.61
CA VAL A 69 -15.74 -3.96 -8.85
C VAL A 69 -14.54 -3.11 -8.47
N VAL A 70 -13.46 -3.28 -9.21
CA VAL A 70 -12.26 -2.45 -9.11
C VAL A 70 -12.30 -1.45 -10.24
N MET A 71 -12.22 -0.18 -9.92
CA MET A 71 -12.29 0.91 -10.89
C MET A 71 -11.09 1.84 -10.74
N ASP A 72 -10.36 2.03 -11.82
CA ASP A 72 -9.30 3.02 -11.89
C ASP A 72 -9.91 4.42 -12.08
N VAL A 73 -9.49 5.35 -11.22
CA VAL A 73 -9.76 6.78 -11.37
C VAL A 73 -8.63 7.38 -12.21
N PRO A 74 -8.95 8.00 -13.36
CA PRO A 74 -7.92 8.57 -14.23
C PRO A 74 -7.15 9.68 -13.51
N PRO A 75 -5.89 9.93 -13.92
CA PRO A 75 -5.05 10.95 -13.31
C PRO A 75 -5.73 12.33 -13.29
N GLN A 76 -5.71 12.99 -12.14
CA GLN A 76 -6.25 14.33 -11.92
C GLN A 76 -5.11 15.30 -11.62
N ASP A 77 -5.10 16.44 -12.28
CA ASP A 77 -4.22 17.55 -11.93
C ASP A 77 -4.85 18.32 -10.76
N VAL A 78 -4.11 18.43 -9.66
CA VAL A 78 -4.56 19.04 -8.41
C VAL A 78 -3.48 19.98 -7.90
N ILE A 79 -3.90 21.12 -7.35
CA ILE A 79 -3.04 22.05 -6.62
C ILE A 79 -3.30 21.80 -5.14
N THR A 80 -2.28 21.43 -4.39
CA THR A 80 -2.33 21.20 -2.95
C THR A 80 -2.47 22.50 -2.15
N GLN A 81 -2.72 22.42 -0.84
CA GLN A 81 -2.85 23.58 0.02
C GLN A 81 -1.57 24.44 0.05
N ASP A 82 -0.41 23.82 -0.07
CA ASP A 82 0.92 24.45 -0.15
C ASP A 82 1.31 24.89 -1.57
N ASN A 83 0.29 25.01 -2.46
CA ASN A 83 0.40 25.55 -3.82
C ASN A 83 1.34 24.75 -4.75
N VAL A 84 1.43 23.45 -4.55
CA VAL A 84 2.17 22.54 -5.44
C VAL A 84 1.21 21.87 -6.41
N SER A 85 1.50 21.94 -7.70
CA SER A 85 0.73 21.22 -8.73
C SER A 85 1.21 19.78 -8.81
N ILE A 86 0.31 18.84 -8.55
CA ILE A 86 0.55 17.40 -8.57
C ILE A 86 -0.44 16.70 -9.51
N LYS A 87 -0.03 15.54 -10.03
CA LYS A 87 -0.91 14.65 -10.78
C LYS A 87 -1.11 13.37 -9.98
N VAL A 88 -2.37 13.04 -9.68
CA VAL A 88 -2.71 11.92 -8.79
C VAL A 88 -3.74 11.02 -9.44
N ASN A 89 -3.55 9.72 -9.35
CA ASN A 89 -4.51 8.69 -9.71
C ASN A 89 -4.85 7.81 -8.49
N ALA A 90 -6.02 7.17 -8.54
CA ALA A 90 -6.50 6.31 -7.47
C ALA A 90 -7.22 5.08 -8.00
N VAL A 91 -7.42 4.10 -7.14
CA VAL A 91 -8.25 2.92 -7.38
C VAL A 91 -9.34 2.87 -6.33
N ILE A 92 -10.54 2.52 -6.76
CA ILE A 92 -11.70 2.41 -5.90
C ILE A 92 -12.25 1.00 -5.99
N TYR A 93 -12.49 0.42 -4.84
CA TYR A 93 -13.15 -0.86 -4.67
C TYR A 93 -14.55 -0.63 -4.15
N PHE A 94 -15.55 -0.99 -4.95
CA PHE A 94 -16.95 -0.83 -4.55
C PHE A 94 -17.79 -2.02 -4.96
N ARG A 95 -18.96 -2.16 -4.34
CA ARG A 95 -19.95 -3.17 -4.70
C ARG A 95 -21.35 -2.59 -4.55
N VAL A 96 -22.28 -3.13 -5.31
CA VAL A 96 -23.70 -2.79 -5.17
C VAL A 96 -24.28 -3.57 -3.99
N ILE A 97 -24.94 -2.87 -3.06
CA ILE A 97 -25.68 -3.45 -1.94
C ILE A 97 -27.16 -3.51 -2.28
N ASP A 98 -27.69 -2.40 -2.81
CA ASP A 98 -29.09 -2.30 -3.22
C ASP A 98 -29.20 -2.17 -4.74
N PRO A 99 -29.47 -3.28 -5.46
CA PRO A 99 -29.60 -3.29 -6.92
C PRO A 99 -30.72 -2.39 -7.42
N GLN A 100 -31.79 -2.20 -6.64
CA GLN A 100 -32.91 -1.37 -7.04
C GLN A 100 -32.52 0.10 -7.09
N LYS A 101 -31.89 0.60 -6.03
CA LYS A 101 -31.38 1.97 -5.98
C LYS A 101 -30.33 2.22 -7.06
N ALA A 102 -29.46 1.25 -7.32
CA ALA A 102 -28.41 1.37 -8.34
C ALA A 102 -28.93 1.53 -9.77
N ILE A 103 -30.21 1.19 -10.03
CA ILE A 103 -30.83 1.29 -11.36
C ILE A 103 -31.84 2.44 -11.41
N ILE A 104 -32.47 2.81 -10.28
CA ILE A 104 -33.52 3.83 -10.26
C ILE A 104 -32.95 5.23 -9.99
N GLU A 105 -32.04 5.32 -8.99
CA GLU A 105 -31.55 6.62 -8.50
C GLU A 105 -30.50 7.24 -9.42
N ILE A 106 -29.82 6.41 -10.23
CA ILE A 106 -28.78 6.85 -11.15
C ILE A 106 -28.83 6.06 -12.44
N GLU A 107 -28.65 6.74 -13.56
CA GLU A 107 -28.66 6.11 -14.89
C GLU A 107 -27.52 5.08 -15.06
N ASN A 108 -26.32 5.46 -14.62
CA ASN A 108 -25.16 4.59 -14.69
C ASN A 108 -24.28 4.79 -13.44
N TYR A 109 -24.43 3.90 -12.47
CA TYR A 109 -23.68 3.95 -11.20
C TYR A 109 -22.16 3.83 -11.39
N LEU A 110 -21.68 3.14 -12.46
CA LEU A 110 -20.27 3.05 -12.76
C LEU A 110 -19.67 4.41 -13.13
N VAL A 111 -20.33 5.08 -14.08
CA VAL A 111 -19.90 6.42 -14.55
C VAL A 111 -20.06 7.44 -13.44
N GLY A 112 -21.20 7.42 -12.73
CA GLY A 112 -21.47 8.32 -11.62
C GLY A 112 -20.44 8.18 -10.50
N THR A 113 -20.13 6.97 -10.07
CA THR A 113 -19.10 6.71 -9.05
C THR A 113 -17.72 7.18 -9.52
N SER A 114 -17.38 6.96 -10.80
CA SER A 114 -16.11 7.45 -11.37
C SER A 114 -15.99 8.97 -11.30
N GLN A 115 -16.99 9.70 -11.78
CA GLN A 115 -16.99 11.18 -11.80
C GLN A 115 -16.99 11.76 -10.38
N LEU A 116 -17.82 11.18 -9.50
CA LEU A 116 -17.84 11.56 -8.10
C LEU A 116 -16.47 11.41 -7.46
N SER A 117 -15.83 10.29 -7.71
CA SER A 117 -14.51 9.99 -7.17
C SER A 117 -13.43 10.95 -7.66
N GLN A 118 -13.46 11.33 -8.95
CA GLN A 118 -12.55 12.32 -9.51
C GLN A 118 -12.70 13.69 -8.83
N THR A 119 -13.94 14.15 -8.64
CA THR A 119 -14.22 15.44 -8.00
C THR A 119 -13.87 15.42 -6.51
N THR A 120 -14.17 14.33 -5.81
CA THR A 120 -13.83 14.16 -4.40
C THR A 120 -12.31 14.07 -4.20
N LEU A 121 -11.61 13.30 -5.07
CA LEU A 121 -10.16 13.21 -5.07
C LEU A 121 -9.53 14.62 -5.17
N ARG A 122 -9.96 15.41 -6.17
CA ARG A 122 -9.48 16.78 -6.36
C ARG A 122 -9.77 17.67 -5.14
N SER A 123 -10.95 17.57 -4.55
CA SER A 123 -11.35 18.37 -3.39
C SER A 123 -10.54 18.03 -2.14
N VAL A 124 -10.37 16.75 -1.83
CA VAL A 124 -9.64 16.31 -0.63
C VAL A 124 -8.15 16.61 -0.75
N LEU A 125 -7.54 16.30 -1.91
CA LEU A 125 -6.12 16.56 -2.13
C LEU A 125 -5.81 18.07 -2.18
N GLY A 126 -6.71 18.87 -2.72
CA GLY A 126 -6.56 20.33 -2.73
C GLY A 126 -6.64 20.99 -1.34
N GLN A 127 -7.16 20.28 -0.34
CA GLN A 127 -7.21 20.70 1.07
C GLN A 127 -6.08 20.15 1.92
N SER A 128 -5.25 19.28 1.37
CA SER A 128 -4.14 18.61 2.07
C SER A 128 -2.80 19.21 1.64
N GLU A 129 -1.84 19.18 2.55
CA GLU A 129 -0.45 19.53 2.23
C GLU A 129 0.28 18.37 1.55
N LEU A 130 1.28 18.67 0.73
CA LEU A 130 2.05 17.66 0.01
C LEU A 130 2.72 16.65 0.96
N ASP A 131 3.25 17.14 2.08
CA ASP A 131 3.91 16.27 3.07
C ASP A 131 2.92 15.29 3.71
N GLU A 132 1.68 15.71 3.98
CA GLU A 132 0.61 14.83 4.47
C GLU A 132 0.26 13.75 3.43
N LEU A 133 0.18 14.11 2.15
CA LEU A 133 -0.10 13.19 1.05
C LEU A 133 0.97 12.13 0.87
N LEU A 134 2.22 12.44 1.16
CA LEU A 134 3.36 11.53 1.02
C LEU A 134 3.58 10.66 2.27
N SER A 135 3.41 11.24 3.47
CA SER A 135 3.72 10.59 4.75
C SER A 135 2.52 9.89 5.38
N GLN A 136 1.28 10.39 5.17
CA GLN A 136 0.06 9.89 5.82
C GLN A 136 -1.00 9.39 4.83
N ARG A 137 -0.58 8.64 3.83
CA ARG A 137 -1.46 8.13 2.75
C ARG A 137 -2.70 7.42 3.27
N GLU A 138 -2.55 6.60 4.31
CA GLU A 138 -3.64 5.83 4.90
C GLU A 138 -4.77 6.74 5.41
N LYS A 139 -4.43 7.84 6.06
CA LYS A 139 -5.40 8.83 6.55
C LYS A 139 -6.19 9.47 5.39
N ILE A 140 -5.50 9.77 4.30
CA ILE A 140 -6.12 10.32 3.09
C ILE A 140 -7.04 9.29 2.43
N ASN A 141 -6.60 8.04 2.32
CA ASN A 141 -7.39 6.93 1.77
C ASN A 141 -8.69 6.72 2.56
N ILE A 142 -8.61 6.71 3.90
CA ILE A 142 -9.78 6.58 4.78
C ILE A 142 -10.72 7.79 4.60
N ARG A 143 -10.19 9.01 4.55
CA ARG A 143 -11.00 10.23 4.35
C ARG A 143 -11.72 10.21 3.00
N LEU A 144 -11.02 9.82 1.94
CA LEU A 144 -11.60 9.66 0.60
C LEU A 144 -12.71 8.60 0.60
N GLN A 145 -12.43 7.43 1.19
CA GLN A 145 -13.39 6.32 1.29
C GLN A 145 -14.67 6.77 2.01
N GLN A 146 -14.56 7.45 3.15
CA GLN A 146 -15.72 7.92 3.94
C GLN A 146 -16.58 8.91 3.15
N ILE A 147 -15.96 9.87 2.46
CA ILE A 147 -16.70 10.88 1.71
C ILE A 147 -17.40 10.25 0.50
N ILE A 148 -16.69 9.40 -0.26
CA ILE A 148 -17.25 8.76 -1.45
C ILE A 148 -18.35 7.77 -1.06
N ASP A 149 -18.16 6.97 -0.01
CA ASP A 149 -19.13 5.99 0.50
C ASP A 149 -20.45 6.71 0.90
N LEU A 150 -20.35 7.80 1.65
CA LEU A 150 -21.50 8.61 2.05
C LEU A 150 -22.27 9.17 0.83
N GLN A 151 -21.57 9.61 -0.20
CA GLN A 151 -22.19 10.17 -1.39
C GLN A 151 -22.77 9.13 -2.36
N THR A 152 -22.27 7.90 -2.32
CA THR A 152 -22.76 6.79 -3.14
C THR A 152 -23.82 5.93 -2.44
N GLU A 153 -24.01 6.08 -1.13
CA GLU A 153 -25.03 5.37 -0.36
C GLU A 153 -26.46 5.54 -0.90
N PRO A 154 -26.91 6.76 -1.32
CA PRO A 154 -28.23 6.93 -1.95
C PRO A 154 -28.41 6.07 -3.19
N TRP A 155 -27.35 5.78 -3.93
CA TRP A 155 -27.38 4.94 -5.13
C TRP A 155 -27.31 3.44 -4.81
N GLY A 156 -27.28 3.05 -3.53
CA GLY A 156 -27.15 1.64 -3.13
C GLY A 156 -25.78 1.03 -3.45
N VAL A 157 -24.77 1.87 -3.66
CA VAL A 157 -23.38 1.49 -3.91
C VAL A 157 -22.57 1.70 -2.63
N LYS A 158 -21.78 0.71 -2.23
CA LYS A 158 -20.87 0.79 -1.09
C LYS A 158 -19.43 0.77 -1.53
N VAL A 159 -18.70 1.80 -1.14
CA VAL A 159 -17.25 1.88 -1.35
C VAL A 159 -16.56 1.22 -0.17
N THR A 160 -15.85 0.13 -0.46
CA THR A 160 -15.15 -0.67 0.55
C THR A 160 -13.75 -0.16 0.83
N HIS A 161 -13.05 0.29 -0.21
CA HIS A 161 -11.68 0.77 -0.10
C HIS A 161 -11.37 1.77 -1.21
N VAL A 162 -10.54 2.76 -0.89
CA VAL A 162 -9.98 3.73 -1.83
C VAL A 162 -8.48 3.78 -1.61
N GLU A 163 -7.72 3.73 -2.67
CA GLU A 163 -6.27 3.75 -2.60
C GLU A 163 -5.68 4.74 -3.61
N VAL A 164 -4.91 5.68 -3.14
CA VAL A 164 -4.12 6.58 -3.98
C VAL A 164 -2.90 5.81 -4.50
N LYS A 165 -2.82 5.61 -5.81
CA LYS A 165 -1.76 4.81 -6.46
C LYS A 165 -0.45 5.58 -6.53
N GLN A 166 -0.45 6.66 -7.30
CA GLN A 166 0.75 7.40 -7.66
C GLN A 166 0.50 8.90 -7.50
N ILE A 167 1.50 9.60 -7.03
CA ILE A 167 1.55 11.06 -6.94
C ILE A 167 2.74 11.50 -7.76
N ASP A 168 2.46 12.09 -8.92
CA ASP A 168 3.48 12.60 -9.82
C ASP A 168 3.75 14.06 -9.50
N LEU A 169 4.99 14.35 -9.14
CA LEU A 169 5.47 15.69 -8.81
C LEU A 169 6.20 16.30 -10.02
N PRO A 170 6.22 17.63 -10.16
CA PRO A 170 7.07 18.31 -11.12
C PRO A 170 8.55 17.93 -10.92
N GLN A 171 9.31 17.81 -12.02
CA GLN A 171 10.72 17.36 -11.97
C GLN A 171 11.60 18.24 -11.06
N GLU A 172 11.36 19.55 -11.05
CA GLU A 172 12.12 20.47 -10.20
C GLU A 172 11.88 20.19 -8.72
N MET A 173 10.63 19.91 -8.33
CA MET A 173 10.26 19.55 -6.97
C MET A 173 10.86 18.21 -6.56
N GLN A 174 10.81 17.19 -7.45
CA GLN A 174 11.45 15.90 -7.21
C GLN A 174 12.95 16.05 -6.93
N ARG A 175 13.65 16.92 -7.71
CA ARG A 175 15.08 17.19 -7.51
C ARG A 175 15.34 17.93 -6.19
N ALA A 176 14.49 18.89 -5.84
CA ALA A 176 14.60 19.62 -4.57
C ALA A 176 14.41 18.68 -3.37
N MET A 177 13.37 17.85 -3.40
CA MET A 177 13.11 16.85 -2.37
C MET A 177 14.20 15.80 -2.25
N ALA A 178 14.77 15.34 -3.39
CA ALA A 178 15.90 14.42 -3.38
C ALA A 178 17.12 15.02 -2.68
N LYS A 179 17.48 16.29 -2.98
CA LYS A 179 18.57 16.99 -2.31
C LYS A 179 18.31 17.18 -0.81
N GLN A 180 17.09 17.53 -0.45
CA GLN A 180 16.69 17.67 0.98
C GLN A 180 16.80 16.33 1.71
N ALA A 181 16.31 15.26 1.10
CA ALA A 181 16.39 13.92 1.68
C ALA A 181 17.85 13.44 1.82
N GLU A 182 18.72 13.75 0.85
CA GLU A 182 20.13 13.44 0.91
C GLU A 182 20.82 14.20 2.05
N ALA A 183 20.58 15.50 2.16
CA ALA A 183 21.12 16.32 3.25
C ALA A 183 20.66 15.86 4.63
N GLU A 184 19.39 15.48 4.78
CA GLU A 184 18.86 14.96 6.03
C GLU A 184 19.45 13.59 6.37
N ARG A 185 19.63 12.71 5.38
CA ARG A 185 20.33 11.42 5.58
C ARG A 185 21.79 11.63 6.01
N GLU A 186 22.49 12.55 5.37
CA GLU A 186 23.86 12.88 5.74
C GLU A 186 23.94 13.46 7.16
N ARG A 187 23.04 14.36 7.52
CA ARG A 187 22.92 14.89 8.88
C ARG A 187 22.70 13.77 9.91
N ARG A 188 21.76 12.88 9.65
CA ARG A 188 21.48 11.72 10.53
C ARG A 188 22.66 10.78 10.62
N ALA A 189 23.34 10.49 9.52
CA ALA A 189 24.53 9.64 9.51
C ALA A 189 25.65 10.24 10.37
N LYS A 190 25.90 11.55 10.28
CA LYS A 190 26.87 12.26 11.13
C LYS A 190 26.52 12.18 12.61
N VAL A 191 25.23 12.36 12.95
CA VAL A 191 24.77 12.25 14.36
C VAL A 191 24.96 10.83 14.88
N ILE A 192 24.56 9.82 14.09
CA ILE A 192 24.70 8.40 14.48
C ILE A 192 26.20 8.04 14.62
N SER A 193 27.05 8.51 13.70
CA SER A 193 28.50 8.27 13.77
C SER A 193 29.10 8.91 15.05
N ALA A 194 28.79 10.18 15.32
CA ALA A 194 29.27 10.86 16.50
C ALA A 194 28.77 10.22 17.80
N GLU A 195 27.54 9.81 17.87
CA GLU A 195 26.98 9.06 19.00
C GLU A 195 27.67 7.70 19.18
N GLY A 196 27.91 7.00 18.06
CA GLY A 196 28.67 5.74 18.05
C GLY A 196 30.10 5.91 18.54
N GLU A 197 30.80 6.96 18.10
CA GLU A 197 32.15 7.29 18.57
C GLU A 197 32.16 7.66 20.06
N PHE A 198 31.18 8.42 20.52
CA PHE A 198 31.04 8.73 21.93
C PHE A 198 30.84 7.49 22.79
N GLN A 199 29.92 6.63 22.42
CA GLN A 199 29.65 5.36 23.12
C GLN A 199 30.87 4.42 23.08
N ALA A 200 31.57 4.35 21.95
CA ALA A 200 32.78 3.55 21.81
C ALA A 200 33.89 4.10 22.69
N SER A 201 34.11 5.43 22.71
CA SER A 201 35.08 6.09 23.56
C SER A 201 34.80 5.89 25.04
N GLN A 202 33.53 5.95 25.45
CA GLN A 202 33.13 5.66 26.81
C GLN A 202 33.47 4.24 27.23
N ARG A 203 33.11 3.25 26.39
CA ARG A 203 33.42 1.84 26.63
C ARG A 203 34.91 1.54 26.63
N LEU A 204 35.70 2.19 25.77
CA LEU A 204 37.14 2.07 25.76
C LEU A 204 37.76 2.66 27.02
N SER A 205 37.26 3.82 27.49
CA SER A 205 37.69 4.43 28.74
C SER A 205 37.40 3.52 29.95
N ASP A 206 36.22 2.95 30.02
CA ASP A 206 35.83 2.04 31.08
C ASP A 206 36.66 0.73 31.04
N ALA A 207 36.90 0.19 29.86
CA ALA A 207 37.76 -0.96 29.67
C ALA A 207 39.21 -0.66 30.06
N ALA A 208 39.73 0.54 29.71
CA ALA A 208 41.07 0.98 30.12
C ALA A 208 41.21 1.11 31.61
N LYS A 209 40.21 1.64 32.34
CA LYS A 209 40.19 1.69 33.81
C LYS A 209 40.31 0.28 34.40
N ILE A 210 39.50 -0.65 33.96
CA ILE A 210 39.51 -2.05 34.44
C ILE A 210 40.88 -2.70 34.16
N LEU A 211 41.45 -2.50 32.98
CA LEU A 211 42.75 -3.05 32.59
C LEU A 211 43.92 -2.39 33.35
N SER A 212 43.78 -1.12 33.79
CA SER A 212 44.82 -0.42 34.56
C SER A 212 44.97 -0.91 36.01
N GLU A 213 43.92 -1.52 36.55
CA GLU A 213 43.95 -2.14 37.90
C GLU A 213 44.88 -3.35 37.99
N GLN A 214 45.17 -4.00 36.86
CA GLN A 214 46.07 -5.15 36.78
C GLN A 214 47.10 -4.98 35.65
N PRO A 215 48.34 -4.59 35.94
CA PRO A 215 49.37 -4.37 34.90
C PRO A 215 49.67 -5.55 33.98
N SER A 216 49.52 -6.77 34.49
CA SER A 216 49.68 -8.00 33.69
C SER A 216 48.59 -8.15 32.60
N ALA A 217 47.38 -7.60 32.79
CA ALA A 217 46.30 -7.69 31.83
C ALA A 217 46.58 -6.88 30.55
N LEU A 218 47.24 -5.74 30.64
CA LEU A 218 47.70 -4.95 29.50
C LEU A 218 48.71 -5.73 28.64
N THR A 219 49.65 -6.41 29.25
CA THR A 219 50.63 -7.22 28.53
C THR A 219 49.98 -8.42 27.81
N LEU A 220 49.04 -9.09 28.49
CA LEU A 220 48.28 -10.19 27.86
C LEU A 220 47.43 -9.71 26.68
N ARG A 221 46.77 -8.56 26.82
CA ARG A 221 45.99 -7.95 25.75
C ARG A 221 46.84 -7.58 24.54
N TYR A 222 48.01 -7.00 24.80
CA TYR A 222 48.99 -6.70 23.74
C TYR A 222 49.43 -7.94 22.98
N LEU A 223 49.75 -9.02 23.69
CA LEU A 223 50.14 -10.32 23.09
C LEU A 223 48.98 -10.96 22.31
N GLN A 224 47.74 -10.81 22.77
CA GLN A 224 46.55 -11.30 22.08
C GLN A 224 46.36 -10.54 20.78
N THR A 225 46.43 -9.21 20.78
CA THR A 225 46.31 -8.36 19.57
C THR A 225 47.43 -8.67 18.56
N LEU A 226 48.66 -8.87 19.03
CA LEU A 226 49.75 -9.35 18.15
C LEU A 226 49.44 -10.67 17.48
N ARG A 227 48.86 -11.64 18.20
CA ARG A 227 48.46 -12.93 17.65
C ARG A 227 47.35 -12.79 16.63
N GLU A 228 46.35 -11.91 16.85
CA GLU A 228 45.25 -11.67 15.92
C GLU A 228 45.77 -11.09 14.59
N ILE A 229 46.67 -10.09 14.67
CA ILE A 229 47.28 -9.49 13.47
C ILE A 229 48.18 -10.47 12.73
N ALA A 230 48.91 -11.35 13.44
CA ALA A 230 49.80 -12.32 12.81
C ALA A 230 49.06 -13.46 12.09
N THR A 231 47.77 -13.65 12.40
CA THR A 231 46.94 -14.70 11.76
C THR A 231 46.26 -14.25 10.47
N GLU A 232 46.07 -12.94 10.25
CA GLU A 232 45.30 -12.46 9.09
C GLU A 232 46.08 -12.15 7.82
N ASN A 233 47.40 -11.86 7.90
CA ASN A 233 48.18 -11.58 6.69
C ASN A 233 49.69 -11.77 6.92
N ASN A 234 50.37 -12.50 6.02
CA ASN A 234 51.85 -12.63 5.93
C ASN A 234 52.53 -11.33 5.44
N SER A 235 52.17 -10.20 5.95
CA SER A 235 52.72 -8.91 5.57
C SER A 235 53.58 -8.40 6.73
N THR A 236 54.75 -7.88 6.43
CA THR A 236 55.66 -7.29 7.41
C THR A 236 54.99 -6.09 8.06
N THR A 237 54.56 -6.24 9.32
CA THR A 237 53.93 -5.16 10.08
C THR A 237 54.97 -4.58 11.03
N ILE A 238 55.25 -3.27 10.90
CA ILE A 238 56.12 -2.55 11.81
C ILE A 238 55.31 -2.17 13.05
N PHE A 239 55.62 -2.77 14.20
CA PHE A 239 55.01 -2.44 15.48
C PHE A 239 55.90 -1.49 16.29
N PRO A 240 55.43 -0.32 16.73
CA PRO A 240 56.09 0.45 17.80
C PRO A 240 55.93 -0.29 19.11
N VAL A 241 56.98 -0.93 19.61
CA VAL A 241 57.00 -1.55 20.93
C VAL A 241 57.17 -0.44 21.99
N PRO A 242 56.20 -0.19 22.89
CA PRO A 242 56.37 0.75 23.99
C PRO A 242 57.58 0.30 24.86
N ILE A 243 58.53 1.21 25.06
CA ILE A 243 59.78 0.94 25.82
C ILE A 243 59.48 0.47 27.25
N ASP A 244 58.33 0.85 27.79
CA ASP A 244 57.89 0.41 29.11
C ASP A 244 57.69 -1.07 29.28
N ILE A 245 57.43 -1.84 28.20
CA ILE A 245 57.34 -3.30 28.23
C ILE A 245 58.72 -3.93 28.38
N LEU A 246 59.78 -3.25 27.96
CA LEU A 246 61.15 -3.72 28.09
C LEU A 246 61.79 -3.40 29.45
N LYS A 247 61.24 -2.47 30.24
CA LYS A 247 61.75 -2.11 31.56
C LYS A 247 61.92 -3.27 32.53
N PRO A 248 61.00 -4.27 32.63
CA PRO A 248 61.20 -5.42 33.52
C PRO A 248 62.38 -6.27 33.12
N PHE A 249 62.64 -6.40 31.81
CA PHE A 249 63.76 -7.20 31.29
C PHE A 249 65.09 -6.47 31.44
N MET A 250 65.10 -5.13 31.34
CA MET A 250 66.32 -4.33 31.56
C MET A 250 66.73 -4.32 33.03
N LYS A 251 65.81 -4.37 34.00
CA LYS A 251 66.15 -4.51 35.43
C LYS A 251 66.80 -5.84 35.77
N ILE A 252 66.41 -6.93 35.11
CA ILE A 252 66.99 -8.26 35.34
C ILE A 252 68.48 -8.27 34.93
N THR A 253 68.81 -7.61 33.82
CA THR A 253 70.19 -7.49 33.33
C THR A 253 71.08 -6.57 34.17
N GLU A 254 70.49 -5.55 34.84
CA GLU A 254 71.23 -4.70 35.79
C GLU A 254 71.50 -5.39 37.13
N ASP A 255 70.57 -6.21 37.61
CA ASP A 255 70.72 -6.98 38.86
C ASP A 255 71.71 -8.15 38.69
N GLU A 256 71.80 -8.76 37.48
CA GLU A 256 72.88 -9.76 37.23
C GLU A 256 74.28 -9.14 37.16
N LYS A 257 74.43 -7.97 36.55
CA LYS A 257 75.69 -7.25 36.53
C LYS A 257 76.17 -6.75 37.92
N LYS A 258 75.29 -6.53 38.89
CA LYS A 258 75.61 -6.16 40.26
C LYS A 258 76.00 -7.37 41.14
N LYS A 259 75.75 -8.58 40.74
CA LYS A 259 76.16 -9.81 41.44
C LYS A 259 77.52 -10.35 41.00
N GLU A 260 78.06 -9.88 39.86
CA GLU A 260 79.37 -10.27 39.35
C GLU A 260 80.50 -9.24 39.64
N SER A 261 80.19 -8.11 40.31
CA SER A 261 81.19 -7.12 40.80
C SER A 261 81.20 -7.14 42.31
#